data_dc7408a2d84ca6ae219b6be6a190acc8
#
_entry.id   dc7408a2d84ca6ae219b6be6a190acc8
#
_cell.length_a   1.000
_cell.length_b   1.000
_cell.length_c   1.000
_cell.angle_alpha   90.00
_cell.angle_beta   90.00
_cell.angle_gamma   90.00
#
_symmetry.space_group_name_H-M   'P 1'
#
loop_
_entity.id
_entity.type
_entity.pdbx_description
1 polymer ?
#
loop_
_entity_poly.entity_id
_entity_poly.type
_entity_poly.pdbx_seq_one_letter_code
_entity_poly.pdbx_strand_id
1 'polypeptide(L)'
;ATRLHVSAARALEINTISLFAMVALMAPAAKLSDRIGRKPVLLFGGIGLALSVWPAWWLMHHPATLAIASGQLIFAVFYGVYVSQMPAVAPEMLPAEVRVSGTAIGYNLCMGTLGGTTPLVATYLTSRTGDDFAPVYYYLTAAVPALIAVATMKETARKPLA
;
A
#
# COMPACT_ATOMS: atom_id res chain seq x y z
N ALA A 1 7.30 -4.88 18.47
CA ALA A 1 6.72 -4.94 19.81
C ALA A 1 7.78 -4.94 20.92
N THR A 2 8.88 -5.65 20.77
CA THR A 2 9.89 -5.85 21.82
C THR A 2 10.77 -4.63 22.13
N ARG A 3 10.91 -3.68 21.21
CA ARG A 3 11.75 -2.48 21.41
C ARG A 3 10.98 -1.25 21.95
N LEU A 4 9.64 -1.24 21.88
CA LEU A 4 8.81 -0.05 22.14
C LEU A 4 8.00 -0.11 23.42
N HIS A 5 8.20 -1.09 24.32
CA HIS A 5 7.46 -1.28 25.58
C HIS A 5 5.91 -1.28 25.42
N VAL A 6 5.40 -1.44 24.21
CA VAL A 6 3.97 -1.57 23.93
C VAL A 6 3.56 -3.02 24.08
N SER A 7 2.54 -3.29 24.86
CA SER A 7 2.02 -4.66 25.00
C SER A 7 1.51 -5.20 23.67
N ALA A 8 1.68 -6.50 23.42
CA ALA A 8 1.21 -7.13 22.19
C ALA A 8 -0.29 -6.91 21.95
N ALA A 9 -1.10 -6.92 23.00
CA ALA A 9 -2.53 -6.63 22.94
C ALA A 9 -2.80 -5.22 22.38
N ARG A 10 -2.09 -4.21 22.87
CA ARG A 10 -2.26 -2.82 22.41
C ARG A 10 -1.78 -2.61 20.99
N ALA A 11 -0.71 -3.28 20.58
CA ALA A 11 -0.26 -3.27 19.19
C ALA A 11 -1.31 -3.88 18.25
N LEU A 12 -1.96 -4.97 18.66
CA LEU A 12 -3.05 -5.59 17.91
C LEU A 12 -4.28 -4.69 17.84
N GLU A 13 -4.67 -4.00 18.93
CA GLU A 13 -5.77 -3.03 18.91
C GLU A 13 -5.53 -1.92 17.90
N ILE A 14 -4.37 -1.28 17.91
CA ILE A 14 -4.02 -0.21 16.98
C ILE A 14 -4.05 -0.73 15.54
N ASN A 15 -3.48 -1.90 15.30
CA ASN A 15 -3.49 -2.53 13.98
C ASN A 15 -4.92 -2.82 13.50
N THR A 16 -5.78 -3.34 14.37
CA THR A 16 -7.18 -3.64 14.06
C THR A 16 -7.94 -2.36 13.70
N ILE A 17 -7.81 -1.30 14.50
CA ILE A 17 -8.44 0.00 14.22
C ILE A 17 -7.96 0.56 12.88
N SER A 18 -6.68 0.48 12.61
CA SER A 18 -6.10 0.96 11.33
C SER A 18 -6.61 0.17 10.14
N LEU A 19 -6.77 -1.14 10.26
CA LEU A 19 -7.35 -1.99 9.22
C LEU A 19 -8.84 -1.66 8.99
N PHE A 20 -9.62 -1.43 10.04
CA PHE A 20 -11.00 -0.99 9.90
C PHE A 20 -11.10 0.36 9.19
N ALA A 21 -10.26 1.33 9.56
CA ALA A 21 -10.20 2.63 8.90
C ALA A 21 -9.84 2.48 7.41
N MET A 22 -8.86 1.63 7.10
CA MET A 22 -8.47 1.31 5.73
C MET A 22 -9.66 0.75 4.92
N VAL A 23 -10.33 -0.28 5.44
CA VAL A 23 -11.48 -0.92 4.77
C VAL A 23 -12.63 0.07 4.58
N ALA A 24 -12.93 0.90 5.58
CA ALA A 24 -13.98 1.92 5.49
C ALA A 24 -13.69 2.96 4.39
N LEU A 25 -12.43 3.25 4.12
CA LEU A 25 -12.02 4.20 3.07
C LEU A 25 -12.00 3.59 1.67
N MET A 26 -11.87 2.27 1.54
CA MET A 26 -11.79 1.61 0.22
C MET A 26 -13.02 1.87 -0.64
N ALA A 27 -14.23 1.74 -0.08
CA ALA A 27 -15.47 1.91 -0.84
C ALA A 27 -15.68 3.35 -1.33
N PRO A 28 -15.53 4.41 -0.50
CA PRO A 28 -15.61 5.78 -0.99
C PRO A 28 -14.48 6.13 -1.98
N ALA A 29 -13.27 5.63 -1.80
CA ALA A 29 -12.17 5.83 -2.72
C ALA A 29 -12.45 5.17 -4.10
N ALA A 30 -12.99 3.96 -4.11
CA ALA A 30 -13.41 3.30 -5.35
C ALA A 30 -14.51 4.09 -6.07
N LYS A 31 -15.55 4.55 -5.35
CA LYS A 31 -16.61 5.39 -5.93
C LYS A 31 -16.08 6.72 -6.47
N LEU A 32 -15.12 7.33 -5.79
CA LEU A 32 -14.47 8.54 -6.26
C LEU A 32 -13.72 8.28 -7.56
N SER A 33 -12.99 7.17 -7.62
CA SER A 33 -12.26 6.75 -8.82
C SER A 33 -13.18 6.48 -10.03
N ASP A 34 -14.40 5.98 -9.81
CA ASP A 34 -15.39 5.84 -10.89
C ASP A 34 -15.81 7.18 -11.47
N ARG A 35 -15.72 8.26 -10.67
CA ARG A 35 -16.12 9.61 -11.09
C ARG A 35 -14.99 10.42 -11.72
N ILE A 36 -13.81 10.44 -11.09
CA ILE A 36 -12.69 11.30 -11.52
C ILE A 36 -11.64 10.57 -12.35
N GLY A 37 -11.70 9.23 -12.40
CA GLY A 37 -10.75 8.37 -13.11
C GLY A 37 -9.91 7.51 -12.18
N ARG A 38 -9.41 6.38 -12.72
CA ARG A 38 -8.56 5.44 -11.98
C ARG A 38 -7.19 6.02 -11.68
N LYS A 39 -6.59 6.61 -12.72
CA LYS A 39 -5.22 7.14 -12.66
C LYS A 39 -5.02 8.25 -11.61
N PRO A 40 -5.88 9.28 -11.49
CA PRO A 40 -5.74 10.31 -10.47
C PRO A 40 -5.78 9.76 -9.04
N VAL A 41 -6.68 8.81 -8.77
CA VAL A 41 -6.82 8.21 -7.44
C VAL A 41 -5.64 7.31 -7.09
N LEU A 42 -5.14 6.52 -8.06
CA LEU A 42 -3.91 5.74 -7.90
C LEU A 42 -2.69 6.63 -7.64
N LEU A 43 -2.53 7.72 -8.40
CA LEU A 43 -1.43 8.66 -8.19
C LEU A 43 -1.53 9.32 -6.83
N PHE A 44 -2.72 9.77 -6.42
CA PHE A 44 -2.93 10.35 -5.09
C PHE A 44 -2.56 9.37 -3.97
N GLY A 45 -3.06 8.13 -4.04
CA GLY A 45 -2.73 7.09 -3.06
C GLY A 45 -1.26 6.72 -3.06
N GLY A 46 -0.67 6.51 -4.24
CA GLY A 46 0.73 6.11 -4.39
C GLY A 46 1.73 7.21 -3.98
N ILE A 47 1.51 8.45 -4.39
CA ILE A 47 2.33 9.60 -3.97
C ILE A 47 2.16 9.83 -2.47
N GLY A 48 0.91 9.78 -1.96
CA GLY A 48 0.63 9.90 -0.54
C GLY A 48 1.36 8.84 0.28
N LEU A 49 1.39 7.58 -0.16
CA LEU A 49 2.17 6.51 0.45
C LEU A 49 3.67 6.82 0.44
N ALA A 50 4.23 7.18 -0.72
CA ALA A 50 5.65 7.45 -0.87
C ALA A 50 6.12 8.61 0.02
N LEU A 51 5.30 9.67 0.14
CA LEU A 51 5.61 10.82 0.99
C LEU A 51 5.37 10.55 2.47
N SER A 52 4.36 9.75 2.81
CA SER A 52 3.98 9.48 4.20
C SER A 52 4.78 8.34 4.83
N VAL A 53 5.42 7.45 4.06
CA VAL A 53 6.12 6.29 4.61
C VAL A 53 7.21 6.66 5.61
N TRP A 54 8.00 7.70 5.32
CA TRP A 54 9.05 8.17 6.23
C TRP A 54 8.47 8.72 7.54
N PRO A 55 7.61 9.76 7.55
CA PRO A 55 7.05 10.29 8.78
C PRO A 55 6.18 9.27 9.53
N ALA A 56 5.44 8.42 8.82
CA ALA A 56 4.66 7.36 9.44
C ALA A 56 5.55 6.34 10.15
N TRP A 57 6.66 5.94 9.50
CA TRP A 57 7.63 5.03 10.10
C TRP A 57 8.30 5.64 11.33
N TRP A 58 8.69 6.91 11.26
CA TRP A 58 9.23 7.65 12.41
C TRP A 58 8.25 7.72 13.57
N LEU A 59 6.97 8.03 13.31
CA LEU A 59 5.91 8.03 14.32
C LEU A 59 5.71 6.64 14.94
N MET A 60 5.78 5.58 14.16
CA MET A 60 5.65 4.20 14.66
C MET A 60 6.83 3.77 15.54
N HIS A 61 7.97 4.44 15.50
CA HIS A 61 9.12 4.21 16.38
C HIS A 61 9.12 5.11 17.62
N HIS A 62 8.15 6.03 17.74
CA HIS A 62 8.01 6.87 18.92
C HIS A 62 7.41 6.09 20.12
N PRO A 63 7.86 6.34 21.38
CA PRO A 63 7.37 5.60 22.55
C PRO A 63 5.88 5.88 22.89
N ALA A 64 5.32 7.00 22.42
CA ALA A 64 3.93 7.35 22.70
C ALA A 64 2.96 6.52 21.84
N THR A 65 2.00 5.86 22.46
CA THR A 65 0.98 5.04 21.79
C THR A 65 0.20 5.81 20.72
N LEU A 66 -0.10 7.10 20.98
CA LEU A 66 -0.79 7.95 20.01
C LEU A 66 0.03 8.23 18.76
N ALA A 67 1.36 8.37 18.91
CA ALA A 67 2.25 8.54 17.75
C ALA A 67 2.27 7.28 16.88
N ILE A 68 2.35 6.10 17.51
CA ILE A 68 2.29 4.81 16.80
C ILE A 68 0.96 4.68 16.05
N ALA A 69 -0.15 4.97 16.71
CA ALA A 69 -1.48 4.90 16.12
C ALA A 69 -1.64 5.89 14.95
N SER A 70 -1.16 7.13 15.10
CA SER A 70 -1.24 8.13 14.03
C SER A 70 -0.37 7.75 12.83
N GLY A 71 0.84 7.25 13.04
CA GLY A 71 1.70 6.76 11.95
C GLY A 71 1.04 5.62 11.18
N GLN A 72 0.46 4.66 11.89
CA GLN A 72 -0.24 3.53 11.27
C GLN A 72 -1.51 3.95 10.53
N LEU A 73 -2.29 4.89 11.08
CA LEU A 73 -3.48 5.44 10.42
C LEU A 73 -3.14 6.22 9.14
N ILE A 74 -2.11 7.07 9.17
CA ILE A 74 -1.66 7.81 7.98
C ILE A 74 -1.33 6.83 6.86
N PHE A 75 -0.55 5.78 7.16
CA PHE A 75 -0.20 4.75 6.19
C PHE A 75 -1.45 4.00 5.69
N ALA A 76 -2.35 3.60 6.60
CA ALA A 76 -3.57 2.88 6.29
C ALA A 76 -4.51 3.67 5.35
N VAL A 77 -4.61 4.99 5.53
CA VAL A 77 -5.43 5.88 4.68
C VAL A 77 -4.95 5.83 3.23
N PHE A 78 -3.67 6.15 2.99
CA PHE A 78 -3.14 6.18 1.63
C PHE A 78 -3.07 4.79 1.01
N TYR A 79 -2.75 3.77 1.80
CA TYR A 79 -2.75 2.38 1.34
C TYR A 79 -4.15 1.92 0.95
N GLY A 80 -5.17 2.23 1.75
CA GLY A 80 -6.57 1.92 1.44
C GLY A 80 -7.04 2.57 0.14
N VAL A 81 -6.70 3.84 -0.09
CA VAL A 81 -7.00 4.54 -1.34
C VAL A 81 -6.30 3.87 -2.53
N TYR A 82 -5.02 3.54 -2.40
CA TYR A 82 -4.24 2.92 -3.47
C TYR A 82 -4.75 1.51 -3.80
N VAL A 83 -4.90 0.66 -2.79
CA VAL A 83 -5.26 -0.75 -2.99
C VAL A 83 -6.70 -0.93 -3.45
N SER A 84 -7.60 0.02 -3.13
CA SER A 84 -8.99 -0.03 -3.57
C SER A 84 -9.17 -0.03 -5.09
N GLN A 85 -8.15 0.43 -5.84
CA GLN A 85 -8.17 0.49 -7.31
C GLN A 85 -7.73 -0.82 -7.97
N MET A 86 -6.98 -1.67 -7.27
CA MET A 86 -6.38 -2.86 -7.86
C MET A 86 -7.38 -3.84 -8.48
N PRO A 87 -8.54 -4.14 -7.84
CA PRO A 87 -9.52 -5.06 -8.41
C PRO A 87 -10.15 -4.56 -9.71
N ALA A 88 -10.18 -3.25 -9.94
CA ALA A 88 -10.74 -2.67 -11.15
C ALA A 88 -9.67 -2.48 -12.24
N VAL A 89 -8.56 -1.84 -11.90
CA VAL A 89 -7.54 -1.44 -12.87
C VAL A 89 -6.86 -2.63 -13.53
N ALA A 90 -6.51 -3.67 -12.76
CA ALA A 90 -5.79 -4.81 -13.31
C ALA A 90 -6.60 -5.55 -14.42
N PRO A 91 -7.90 -5.87 -14.23
CA PRO A 91 -8.73 -6.42 -15.30
C PRO A 91 -9.01 -5.46 -16.45
N GLU A 92 -9.18 -4.15 -16.16
CA GLU A 92 -9.44 -3.13 -17.19
C GLU A 92 -8.28 -2.94 -18.18
N MET A 93 -7.08 -3.30 -17.79
CA MET A 93 -5.87 -3.19 -18.63
C MET A 93 -5.66 -4.37 -19.57
N LEU A 94 -6.41 -5.47 -19.41
CA LEU A 94 -6.19 -6.71 -20.15
C LEU A 94 -7.34 -7.00 -21.13
N PRO A 95 -7.02 -7.55 -22.34
CA PRO A 95 -8.04 -8.03 -23.27
C PRO A 95 -8.92 -9.12 -22.65
N ALA A 96 -10.16 -9.25 -23.15
CA ALA A 96 -11.16 -10.16 -22.60
C ALA A 96 -10.68 -11.62 -22.52
N GLU A 97 -9.95 -12.08 -23.53
CA GLU A 97 -9.48 -13.47 -23.67
C GLU A 97 -8.51 -13.89 -22.56
N VAL A 98 -7.69 -12.95 -22.04
CA VAL A 98 -6.65 -13.25 -21.05
C VAL A 98 -6.89 -12.52 -19.71
N ARG A 99 -7.97 -11.77 -19.59
CA ARG A 99 -8.25 -10.89 -18.43
C ARG A 99 -8.19 -11.64 -17.11
N VAL A 100 -8.90 -12.74 -16.97
CA VAL A 100 -8.96 -13.50 -15.72
C VAL A 100 -7.61 -14.14 -15.40
N SER A 101 -7.06 -14.87 -16.37
CA SER A 101 -5.79 -15.58 -16.18
C SER A 101 -4.62 -14.62 -15.99
N GLY A 102 -4.55 -13.54 -16.79
CA GLY A 102 -3.50 -12.54 -16.71
C GLY A 102 -3.53 -11.77 -15.38
N THR A 103 -4.71 -11.37 -14.91
CA THR A 103 -4.89 -10.73 -13.60
C THR A 103 -4.49 -11.68 -12.47
N ALA A 104 -4.95 -12.93 -12.52
CA ALA A 104 -4.64 -13.93 -11.49
C ALA A 104 -3.13 -14.23 -11.42
N ILE A 105 -2.48 -14.47 -12.56
CA ILE A 105 -1.06 -14.74 -12.63
C ILE A 105 -0.25 -13.53 -12.15
N GLY A 106 -0.54 -12.34 -12.67
CA GLY A 106 0.16 -11.11 -12.30
C GLY A 106 0.03 -10.80 -10.81
N TYR A 107 -1.19 -10.87 -10.28
CA TYR A 107 -1.45 -10.63 -8.86
C TYR A 107 -0.72 -11.66 -7.97
N ASN A 108 -0.86 -12.96 -8.25
CA ASN A 108 -0.24 -14.01 -7.44
C ASN A 108 1.29 -13.97 -7.52
N LEU A 109 1.86 -13.68 -8.70
CA LEU A 109 3.30 -13.53 -8.86
C LEU A 109 3.83 -12.35 -8.02
N CYS A 110 3.19 -11.19 -8.12
CA CYS A 110 3.60 -10.01 -7.34
C CYS A 110 3.39 -10.20 -5.84
N MET A 111 2.22 -10.70 -5.42
CA MET A 111 1.93 -10.89 -4.00
C MET A 111 2.73 -12.04 -3.39
N GLY A 112 2.92 -13.14 -4.11
CA GLY A 112 3.69 -14.29 -3.64
C GLY A 112 5.18 -13.98 -3.54
N THR A 113 5.76 -13.39 -4.59
CA THR A 113 7.21 -13.11 -4.61
C THR A 113 7.57 -11.85 -3.81
N LEU A 114 6.99 -10.71 -4.16
CA LEU A 114 7.35 -9.45 -3.50
C LEU A 114 6.67 -9.29 -2.14
N GLY A 115 5.36 -9.55 -2.05
CA GLY A 115 4.63 -9.44 -0.80
C GLY A 115 5.09 -10.47 0.23
N GLY A 116 5.21 -11.74 -0.17
CA GLY A 116 5.62 -12.83 0.72
C GLY A 116 7.06 -12.71 1.22
N THR A 117 7.98 -12.16 0.42
CA THR A 117 9.38 -11.98 0.81
C THR A 117 9.66 -10.68 1.57
N THR A 118 8.75 -9.73 1.56
CA THR A 118 8.92 -8.41 2.22
C THR A 118 9.35 -8.50 3.68
N PRO A 119 8.75 -9.34 4.56
CA PRO A 119 9.19 -9.43 5.95
C PRO A 119 10.61 -9.98 6.09
N LEU A 120 11.00 -10.92 5.22
CA LEU A 120 12.35 -11.48 5.19
C LEU A 120 13.37 -10.42 4.80
N VAL A 121 13.09 -9.71 3.70
CA VAL A 121 13.97 -8.64 3.20
C VAL A 121 14.10 -7.51 4.24
N ALA A 122 13.00 -7.07 4.83
CA ALA A 122 12.99 -6.05 5.87
C ALA A 122 13.86 -6.45 7.07
N THR A 123 13.66 -7.67 7.58
CA THR A 123 14.45 -8.21 8.70
C THR A 123 15.94 -8.32 8.35
N TYR A 124 16.24 -8.82 7.15
CA TYR A 124 17.62 -8.97 6.66
C TYR A 124 18.30 -7.60 6.56
N LEU A 125 17.65 -6.62 5.95
CA LEU A 125 18.19 -5.27 5.80
C LEU A 125 18.46 -4.64 7.17
N THR A 126 17.49 -4.66 8.08
CA THR A 126 17.64 -4.12 9.44
C THR A 126 18.77 -4.81 10.20
N SER A 127 18.90 -6.14 10.09
CA SER A 127 19.97 -6.88 10.78
C SER A 127 21.36 -6.61 10.21
N ARG A 128 21.47 -6.34 8.92
CA ARG A 128 22.75 -6.10 8.24
C ARG A 128 23.22 -4.65 8.35
N THR A 129 22.31 -3.70 8.27
CA THR A 129 22.65 -2.27 8.33
C THR A 129 22.65 -1.71 9.74
N GLY A 130 21.94 -2.36 10.68
CA GLY A 130 21.68 -1.81 12.01
C GLY A 130 20.72 -0.61 11.99
N ASP A 131 20.20 -0.25 10.83
CA ASP A 131 19.29 0.88 10.63
C ASP A 131 17.82 0.39 10.62
N ASP A 132 17.05 0.87 11.58
CA ASP A 132 15.63 0.54 11.68
C ASP A 132 14.81 1.18 10.53
N PHE A 133 15.37 2.12 9.77
CA PHE A 133 14.77 2.74 8.58
C PHE A 133 15.08 2.02 7.26
N ALA A 134 15.92 1.02 7.27
CA ALA A 134 16.27 0.25 6.07
C ALA A 134 15.04 -0.29 5.29
N PRO A 135 13.95 -0.76 5.93
CA PRO A 135 12.73 -1.15 5.23
C PRO A 135 12.02 -0.01 4.49
N VAL A 136 12.15 1.23 4.97
CA VAL A 136 11.58 2.43 4.29
C VAL A 136 12.25 2.67 2.96
N TYR A 137 13.58 2.59 2.92
CA TYR A 137 14.33 2.73 1.67
C TYR A 137 13.99 1.62 0.67
N TYR A 138 13.88 0.38 1.15
CA TYR A 138 13.42 -0.73 0.31
C TYR A 138 12.03 -0.47 -0.27
N TYR A 139 11.10 -0.01 0.55
CA TYR A 139 9.76 0.36 0.08
C TYR A 139 9.81 1.46 -0.99
N LEU A 140 10.60 2.52 -0.78
CA LEU A 140 10.72 3.63 -1.74
C LEU A 140 11.33 3.17 -3.08
N THR A 141 12.29 2.25 -3.08
CA THR A 141 12.82 1.68 -4.33
C THR A 141 11.76 0.92 -5.14
N ALA A 142 10.79 0.29 -4.48
CA ALA A 142 9.66 -0.35 -5.15
C ALA A 142 8.56 0.65 -5.55
N ALA A 143 8.37 1.72 -4.78
CA ALA A 143 7.35 2.73 -5.04
C ALA A 143 7.64 3.55 -6.31
N VAL A 144 8.91 3.85 -6.59
CA VAL A 144 9.30 4.64 -7.78
C VAL A 144 8.85 3.98 -9.09
N PRO A 145 9.23 2.74 -9.42
CA PRO A 145 8.76 2.10 -10.65
C PRO A 145 7.24 1.92 -10.69
N ALA A 146 6.60 1.67 -9.54
CA ALA A 146 5.15 1.59 -9.47
C ALA A 146 4.48 2.93 -9.81
N LEU A 147 4.99 4.05 -9.30
CA LEU A 147 4.49 5.39 -9.64
C LEU A 147 4.73 5.73 -11.11
N ILE A 148 5.87 5.37 -11.66
CA ILE A 148 6.17 5.54 -13.10
C ILE A 148 5.16 4.74 -13.93
N ALA A 149 4.91 3.48 -13.57
CA ALA A 149 3.93 2.64 -14.26
C ALA A 149 2.53 3.26 -14.22
N VAL A 150 2.08 3.75 -13.07
CA VAL A 150 0.79 4.44 -12.95
C VAL A 150 0.78 5.77 -13.74
N ALA A 151 1.87 6.53 -13.73
CA ALA A 151 1.96 7.77 -14.47
C ALA A 151 1.91 7.56 -16.01
N THR A 152 2.45 6.46 -16.50
CA THR A 152 2.48 6.12 -17.92
C THR A 152 1.25 5.34 -18.40
N MET A 153 0.48 4.71 -17.47
CA MET A 153 -0.74 3.99 -17.85
C MET A 153 -1.78 4.92 -18.48
N LYS A 154 -2.56 4.38 -19.42
CA LYS A 154 -3.72 5.06 -19.98
C LYS A 154 -4.86 5.03 -18.95
N GLU A 155 -5.68 6.10 -18.93
CA GLU A 155 -6.90 6.11 -18.12
C GLU A 155 -7.87 5.04 -18.62
N THR A 156 -8.33 4.19 -17.70
CA THR A 156 -9.22 3.07 -18.01
C THR A 156 -10.69 3.32 -17.62
N ALA A 157 -10.94 4.28 -16.72
CA ALA A 157 -12.28 4.58 -16.25
C ALA A 157 -13.21 4.96 -17.42
N ARG A 158 -14.43 4.44 -17.37
CA ARG A 158 -15.53 4.73 -18.34
C ARG A 158 -15.23 4.31 -19.78
N LYS A 159 -14.19 3.51 -20.03
CA LYS A 159 -13.99 2.91 -21.34
C LYS A 159 -14.71 1.57 -21.41
N PRO A 160 -15.31 1.22 -22.58
CA PRO A 160 -15.81 -0.13 -22.76
C PRO A 160 -14.66 -1.12 -22.58
N LEU A 161 -14.94 -2.20 -21.88
CA LEU A 161 -13.99 -3.29 -21.72
C LEU A 161 -13.74 -3.92 -23.09
N ALA A 162 -12.50 -3.90 -23.55
CA ALA A 162 -12.10 -4.55 -24.80
C ALA A 162 -12.18 -6.07 -24.69
#